data_deb1c42e4f8be7ff314de0ec168f4985
#
_entry.id   deb1c42e4f8be7ff314de0ec168f4985
#
_cell.length_a   1.000
_cell.length_b   1.000
_cell.length_c   1.000
_cell.angle_alpha   90.00
_cell.angle_beta   90.00
_cell.angle_gamma   90.00
#
_symmetry.space_group_name_H-M   'P 1'
#
loop_
_entity.id
_entity.type
_entity.pdbx_description
1 polymer ?
#
loop_
_entity_poly.entity_id
_entity_poly.type
_entity_poly.pdbx_seq_one_letter_code
_entity_poly.pdbx_strand_id
1 'polypeptide(L)'
;MSEPRPLPSVLKQIRRGSDRDWPAIIDIAFAPEAMAAQLSPYRNWTTDHVLAIKRQIVDAWKDRLREAVAHVVYVAEGQPDGRVIGYVMVTISDTPAGRQGWIMELGVDKGLWGQGLGTILLEQAEDYCRDNGARYIGLGVSSFNERALRLYDQLGYHEERRHLVKVL
;
A
#
# COMPACT_ATOMS: atom_id res chain seq x y z
N MET A 1 27.50 1.55 -1.40
CA MET A 1 26.66 0.50 -0.81
C MET A 1 26.20 1.03 0.52
N SER A 2 24.91 1.41 0.65
CA SER A 2 24.35 1.84 1.91
C SER A 2 24.23 0.64 2.87
N GLU A 3 24.58 0.82 4.12
CA GLU A 3 24.39 -0.22 5.14
C GLU A 3 22.90 -0.63 5.20
N PRO A 4 22.62 -1.92 5.38
CA PRO A 4 21.24 -2.38 5.51
C PRO A 4 20.59 -1.69 6.71
N ARG A 5 19.41 -1.09 6.47
CA ARG A 5 18.62 -0.44 7.53
C ARG A 5 18.29 -1.47 8.61
N PRO A 6 18.48 -1.15 9.90
CA PRO A 6 18.08 -2.04 10.96
C PRO A 6 16.56 -2.28 10.92
N LEU A 7 16.16 -3.54 11.00
CA LEU A 7 14.74 -3.92 11.06
C LEU A 7 14.11 -3.39 12.36
N PRO A 8 12.85 -2.91 12.31
CA PRO A 8 12.13 -2.54 13.51
C PRO A 8 12.04 -3.72 14.48
N SER A 9 12.32 -3.49 15.76
CA SER A 9 12.31 -4.55 16.79
C SER A 9 10.96 -5.26 16.91
N VAL A 10 9.88 -4.59 16.49
CA VAL A 10 8.53 -5.15 16.47
C VAL A 10 8.29 -6.11 15.31
N LEU A 11 9.10 -6.06 14.27
CA LEU A 11 8.95 -6.91 13.08
C LEU A 11 9.56 -8.30 13.35
N LYS A 12 8.74 -9.33 13.16
CA LYS A 12 9.19 -10.72 13.18
C LYS A 12 9.69 -11.17 11.79
N GLN A 13 8.86 -10.96 10.77
CA GLN A 13 9.17 -11.29 9.38
C GLN A 13 8.20 -10.62 8.40
N ILE A 14 8.59 -10.58 7.13
CA ILE A 14 7.68 -10.35 6.02
C ILE A 14 7.49 -11.68 5.28
N ARG A 15 6.25 -12.00 4.95
CA ARG A 15 5.89 -13.20 4.19
C ARG A 15 4.79 -12.92 3.17
N ARG A 16 4.60 -13.83 2.24
CA ARG A 16 3.41 -13.79 1.39
C ARG A 16 2.15 -13.96 2.22
N GLY A 17 1.16 -13.16 1.93
CA GLY A 17 -0.17 -13.22 2.51
C GLY A 17 -0.97 -14.42 1.99
N SER A 18 -1.99 -14.79 2.73
CA SER A 18 -2.93 -15.86 2.42
C SER A 18 -4.35 -15.42 2.78
N ASP A 19 -5.34 -16.24 2.48
CA ASP A 19 -6.75 -15.90 2.75
C ASP A 19 -7.03 -15.65 4.24
N ARG A 20 -6.28 -16.27 5.14
CA ARG A 20 -6.41 -16.05 6.60
C ARG A 20 -6.00 -14.65 7.06
N ASP A 21 -5.25 -13.92 6.24
CA ASP A 21 -4.73 -12.60 6.60
C ASP A 21 -5.70 -11.47 6.25
N TRP A 22 -6.71 -11.75 5.40
CA TRP A 22 -7.67 -10.74 4.96
C TRP A 22 -8.39 -9.99 6.08
N PRO A 23 -8.86 -10.62 7.18
CA PRO A 23 -9.48 -9.88 8.27
C PRO A 23 -8.55 -8.80 8.85
N ALA A 24 -7.30 -9.14 9.15
CA ALA A 24 -6.33 -8.19 9.68
C ALA A 24 -5.93 -7.10 8.68
N ILE A 25 -5.82 -7.45 7.39
CA ILE A 25 -5.59 -6.48 6.30
C ILE A 25 -6.74 -5.47 6.26
N ILE A 26 -7.98 -5.94 6.32
CA ILE A 26 -9.18 -5.10 6.31
C ILE A 26 -9.21 -4.20 7.54
N ASP A 27 -8.92 -4.72 8.74
CA ASP A 27 -8.86 -3.94 9.96
C ASP A 27 -7.85 -2.79 9.86
N ILE A 28 -6.66 -3.04 9.33
CA ILE A 28 -5.63 -2.01 9.10
C ILE A 28 -6.11 -1.01 8.04
N ALA A 29 -6.67 -1.48 6.93
CA ALA A 29 -7.15 -0.64 5.82
C ALA A 29 -8.28 0.31 6.23
N PHE A 30 -9.17 -0.15 7.13
CA PHE A 30 -10.33 0.61 7.60
C PHE A 30 -10.14 1.28 8.95
N ALA A 31 -8.93 1.27 9.51
CA ALA A 31 -8.62 2.02 10.71
C ALA A 31 -9.01 3.51 10.52
N PRO A 32 -9.63 4.17 11.51
CA PRO A 32 -10.13 5.55 11.38
C PRO A 32 -9.08 6.52 10.83
N GLU A 33 -7.83 6.35 11.21
CA GLU A 33 -6.73 7.20 10.79
C GLU A 33 -6.29 6.95 9.35
N ALA A 34 -6.33 5.70 8.91
CA ALA A 34 -6.09 5.35 7.50
C ALA A 34 -7.22 5.90 6.62
N MET A 35 -8.44 5.91 7.15
CA MET A 35 -9.60 6.50 6.50
C MET A 35 -9.52 8.01 6.43
N ALA A 36 -9.15 8.68 7.54
CA ALA A 36 -9.00 10.13 7.59
C ALA A 36 -7.98 10.66 6.56
N ALA A 37 -6.91 9.91 6.31
CA ALA A 37 -5.91 10.27 5.30
C ALA A 37 -6.43 10.25 3.84
N GLN A 38 -7.66 9.81 3.61
CA GLN A 38 -8.29 9.75 2.29
C GLN A 38 -9.49 10.70 2.15
N LEU A 39 -9.87 11.40 3.22
CA LEU A 39 -10.93 12.40 3.18
C LEU A 39 -10.50 13.59 2.32
N SER A 40 -11.17 13.78 1.20
CA SER A 40 -10.92 14.92 0.33
C SER A 40 -11.53 16.20 0.93
N PRO A 41 -10.73 17.25 1.18
CA PRO A 41 -11.26 18.52 1.68
C PRO A 41 -12.13 19.24 0.65
N TYR A 42 -12.09 18.82 -0.62
CA TYR A 42 -12.80 19.46 -1.74
C TYR A 42 -14.12 18.78 -2.11
N ARG A 43 -14.43 17.60 -1.55
CA ARG A 43 -15.58 16.79 -1.97
C ARG A 43 -16.68 16.68 -0.91
N ASN A 44 -16.53 17.33 0.23
CA ASN A 44 -17.42 17.18 1.40
C ASN A 44 -17.68 15.73 1.77
N TRP A 45 -16.68 14.85 1.55
CA TRP A 45 -16.79 13.46 1.92
C TRP A 45 -16.75 13.30 3.43
N THR A 46 -17.68 12.52 3.93
CA THR A 46 -17.68 12.05 5.32
C THR A 46 -16.91 10.75 5.43
N THR A 47 -16.59 10.35 6.64
CA THR A 47 -16.01 9.02 6.93
C THR A 47 -16.87 7.91 6.33
N ASP A 48 -18.21 8.01 6.40
CA ASP A 48 -19.11 7.02 5.83
C ASP A 48 -19.00 6.91 4.31
N HIS A 49 -18.83 8.03 3.60
CA HIS A 49 -18.58 8.01 2.15
C HIS A 49 -17.28 7.26 1.81
N VAL A 50 -16.21 7.53 2.54
CA VAL A 50 -14.92 6.87 2.31
C VAL A 50 -15.01 5.38 2.67
N LEU A 51 -15.70 5.02 3.76
CA LEU A 51 -15.97 3.64 4.13
C LEU A 51 -16.73 2.89 3.03
N ALA A 52 -17.77 3.50 2.48
CA ALA A 52 -18.54 2.88 1.39
C ALA A 52 -17.66 2.64 0.15
N ILE A 53 -16.85 3.64 -0.23
CA ILE A 53 -15.91 3.51 -1.37
C ILE A 53 -14.88 2.41 -1.10
N LYS A 54 -14.30 2.37 0.09
CA LYS A 54 -13.29 1.33 0.44
C LYS A 54 -13.90 -0.07 0.44
N ARG A 55 -15.11 -0.26 0.95
CA ARG A 55 -15.78 -1.57 0.88
C ARG A 55 -15.91 -2.06 -0.57
N GLN A 56 -16.34 -1.19 -1.49
CA GLN A 56 -16.40 -1.52 -2.91
C GLN A 56 -15.01 -1.88 -3.48
N ILE A 57 -13.97 -1.16 -3.04
CA ILE A 57 -12.59 -1.45 -3.48
C ILE A 57 -12.11 -2.80 -2.94
N VAL A 58 -12.39 -3.12 -1.67
CA VAL A 58 -12.00 -4.42 -1.07
C VAL A 58 -12.64 -5.58 -1.81
N ASP A 59 -13.92 -5.47 -2.15
CA ASP A 59 -14.60 -6.50 -2.92
C ASP A 59 -13.94 -6.71 -4.30
N ALA A 60 -13.44 -5.63 -4.91
CA ALA A 60 -12.74 -5.67 -6.19
C ALA A 60 -11.24 -6.07 -6.07
N TRP A 61 -10.62 -6.05 -4.89
CA TRP A 61 -9.19 -6.35 -4.78
C TRP A 61 -8.84 -7.76 -5.23
N LYS A 62 -9.63 -8.75 -4.80
CA LYS A 62 -9.39 -10.15 -5.18
C LYS A 62 -9.53 -10.36 -6.69
N ASP A 63 -10.45 -9.67 -7.33
CA ASP A 63 -10.65 -9.74 -8.77
C ASP A 63 -9.48 -9.10 -9.51
N ARG A 64 -9.09 -7.90 -9.12
CA ARG A 64 -7.91 -7.22 -9.70
C ARG A 64 -6.61 -8.01 -9.53
N LEU A 65 -6.41 -8.64 -8.37
CA LEU A 65 -5.25 -9.50 -8.16
C LEU A 65 -5.28 -10.68 -9.13
N ARG A 66 -6.44 -11.31 -9.35
CA ARG A 66 -6.58 -12.44 -10.28
C ARG A 66 -6.41 -12.07 -11.76
N GLU A 67 -6.78 -10.86 -12.15
CA GLU A 67 -6.68 -10.37 -13.54
C GLU A 67 -5.26 -9.91 -13.91
N ALA A 68 -4.39 -9.67 -12.95
CA ALA A 68 -3.03 -9.25 -13.18
C ALA A 68 -2.18 -10.38 -13.81
N VAL A 69 -1.18 -10.03 -14.61
CA VAL A 69 -0.19 -10.98 -15.17
C VAL A 69 0.51 -11.74 -14.05
N ALA A 70 0.85 -11.03 -12.99
CA ALA A 70 1.35 -11.58 -11.73
C ALA A 70 0.94 -10.65 -10.58
N HIS A 71 0.82 -11.21 -9.39
CA HIS A 71 0.51 -10.42 -8.20
C HIS A 71 1.11 -11.02 -6.94
N VAL A 72 1.19 -10.21 -5.91
CA VAL A 72 1.52 -10.63 -4.55
C VAL A 72 0.85 -9.74 -3.51
N VAL A 73 0.50 -10.34 -2.39
CA VAL A 73 0.23 -9.63 -1.14
C VAL A 73 1.33 -10.03 -0.18
N TYR A 74 2.07 -9.07 0.35
CA TYR A 74 2.98 -9.30 1.46
C TYR A 74 2.36 -8.78 2.75
N VAL A 75 2.59 -9.51 3.83
CA VAL A 75 2.21 -9.10 5.18
C VAL A 75 3.43 -9.07 6.09
N ALA A 76 3.49 -8.04 6.92
CA ALA A 76 4.46 -7.93 8.01
C ALA A 76 3.86 -8.53 9.27
N GLU A 77 4.51 -9.55 9.84
CA GLU A 77 4.16 -10.14 11.13
C GLU A 77 4.92 -9.47 12.26
N GLY A 78 4.21 -9.12 13.31
CA GLY A 78 4.77 -8.53 14.52
C GLY A 78 5.19 -9.56 15.56
N GLN A 79 6.03 -9.12 16.48
CA GLN A 79 6.39 -9.89 17.69
C GLN A 79 5.52 -9.44 18.87
N PRO A 80 5.28 -10.34 19.85
CA PRO A 80 5.68 -11.76 19.93
C PRO A 80 4.66 -12.71 19.30
N ASP A 81 3.43 -12.24 18.99
CA ASP A 81 2.26 -13.08 18.70
C ASP A 81 2.10 -13.43 17.20
N GLY A 82 2.91 -12.85 16.33
CA GLY A 82 2.84 -13.08 14.89
C GLY A 82 1.61 -12.45 14.21
N ARG A 83 0.91 -11.50 14.86
CA ARG A 83 -0.20 -10.78 14.23
C ARG A 83 0.27 -9.96 13.04
N VAL A 84 -0.60 -9.76 12.06
CA VAL A 84 -0.35 -8.87 10.94
C VAL A 84 -0.34 -7.42 11.44
N ILE A 85 0.77 -6.71 11.17
CA ILE A 85 1.01 -5.32 11.57
C ILE A 85 1.16 -4.37 10.38
N GLY A 86 1.14 -4.90 9.17
CA GLY A 86 1.19 -4.14 7.93
C GLY A 86 1.10 -5.05 6.73
N TYR A 87 0.83 -4.47 5.57
CA TYR A 87 0.71 -5.20 4.31
C TYR A 87 1.01 -4.29 3.12
N VAL A 88 1.34 -4.92 1.99
CA VAL A 88 1.39 -4.27 0.67
C VAL A 88 0.81 -5.22 -0.38
N MET A 89 0.03 -4.67 -1.32
CA MET A 89 -0.54 -5.40 -2.45
C MET A 89 0.06 -4.87 -3.73
N VAL A 90 0.59 -5.77 -4.55
CA VAL A 90 1.26 -5.44 -5.81
C VAL A 90 0.69 -6.26 -6.95
N THR A 91 0.49 -5.61 -8.07
CA THR A 91 0.15 -6.26 -9.34
C THR A 91 1.19 -5.95 -10.39
N ILE A 92 1.37 -6.87 -11.32
CA ILE A 92 2.19 -6.72 -12.52
C ILE A 92 1.27 -6.73 -13.73
N SER A 93 1.46 -5.79 -14.64
CA SER A 93 0.70 -5.69 -15.88
C SER A 93 1.61 -5.42 -17.07
N ASP A 94 1.28 -5.98 -18.22
CA ASP A 94 1.92 -5.64 -19.48
C ASP A 94 1.19 -4.44 -20.11
N THR A 95 1.94 -3.43 -20.51
CA THR A 95 1.45 -2.23 -21.15
C THR A 95 2.18 -1.99 -22.48
N PRO A 96 1.69 -1.13 -23.37
CA PRO A 96 2.43 -0.75 -24.56
C PRO A 96 3.83 -0.17 -24.29
N ALA A 97 4.05 0.40 -23.09
CA ALA A 97 5.33 0.92 -22.64
C ALA A 97 6.23 -0.15 -21.97
N GLY A 98 5.77 -1.39 -21.91
CA GLY A 98 6.45 -2.51 -21.27
C GLY A 98 5.78 -2.94 -19.97
N ARG A 99 6.43 -3.89 -19.30
CA ARG A 99 5.94 -4.44 -18.03
C ARG A 99 6.11 -3.43 -16.90
N GLN A 100 5.06 -3.25 -16.10
CA GLN A 100 5.08 -2.36 -14.94
C GLN A 100 4.41 -2.97 -13.72
N GLY A 101 4.88 -2.57 -12.54
CA GLY A 101 4.27 -2.88 -11.27
C GLY A 101 3.32 -1.77 -10.80
N TRP A 102 2.31 -2.14 -10.04
CA TRP A 102 1.40 -1.20 -9.40
C TRP A 102 1.14 -1.58 -7.95
N ILE A 103 1.43 -0.66 -7.04
CA ILE A 103 1.05 -0.82 -5.64
C ILE A 103 -0.43 -0.46 -5.52
N MET A 104 -1.25 -1.46 -5.30
CA MET A 104 -2.69 -1.29 -5.15
C MET A 104 -3.06 -0.69 -3.80
N GLU A 105 -2.39 -1.14 -2.75
CA GLU A 105 -2.62 -0.67 -1.39
C GLU A 105 -1.37 -0.94 -0.53
N LEU A 106 -1.12 -0.04 0.43
CA LEU A 106 -0.10 -0.16 1.47
C LEU A 106 -0.71 0.27 2.79
N GLY A 107 -0.66 -0.58 3.79
CA GLY A 107 -1.17 -0.29 5.13
C GLY A 107 -0.20 -0.72 6.21
N VAL A 108 -0.13 0.07 7.27
CA VAL A 108 0.63 -0.21 8.50
C VAL A 108 -0.25 0.13 9.69
N ASP A 109 -0.26 -0.74 10.71
CA ASP A 109 -0.91 -0.48 12.00
C ASP A 109 -0.49 0.90 12.54
N LYS A 110 -1.47 1.72 12.91
CA LYS A 110 -1.25 3.10 13.36
C LYS A 110 -0.22 3.21 14.47
N GLY A 111 -0.27 2.32 15.44
CA GLY A 111 0.66 2.32 16.58
C GLY A 111 2.13 2.13 16.18
N LEU A 112 2.38 1.76 14.92
CA LEU A 112 3.72 1.46 14.39
C LEU A 112 4.15 2.43 13.27
N TRP A 113 3.40 3.51 13.08
CA TRP A 113 3.80 4.53 12.11
C TRP A 113 5.10 5.21 12.48
N GLY A 114 5.89 5.58 11.47
CA GLY A 114 7.20 6.21 11.68
C GLY A 114 8.33 5.25 12.06
N GLN A 115 8.06 3.96 12.21
CA GLN A 115 9.05 2.94 12.58
C GLN A 115 9.71 2.24 11.37
N GLY A 116 9.50 2.73 10.17
CA GLY A 116 10.14 2.19 8.96
C GLY A 116 9.44 0.99 8.32
N LEU A 117 8.35 0.47 8.88
CA LEU A 117 7.63 -0.69 8.31
C LEU A 117 7.10 -0.43 6.90
N GLY A 118 6.59 0.78 6.63
CA GLY A 118 6.13 1.15 5.30
C GLY A 118 7.26 1.11 4.26
N THR A 119 8.44 1.56 4.63
CA THR A 119 9.63 1.50 3.77
C THR A 119 10.00 0.05 3.42
N ILE A 120 10.08 -0.82 4.43
CA ILE A 120 10.44 -2.23 4.22
C ILE A 120 9.42 -2.95 3.34
N LEU A 121 8.13 -2.68 3.53
CA LEU A 121 7.08 -3.24 2.68
C LEU A 121 7.18 -2.74 1.23
N LEU A 122 7.54 -1.47 1.02
CA LEU A 122 7.76 -0.91 -0.31
C LEU A 122 9.00 -1.51 -0.97
N GLU A 123 10.12 -1.62 -0.26
CA GLU A 123 11.33 -2.28 -0.75
C GLU A 123 11.04 -3.73 -1.19
N GLN A 124 10.25 -4.47 -0.41
CA GLN A 124 9.80 -5.82 -0.77
C GLN A 124 8.91 -5.84 -2.01
N ALA A 125 8.05 -4.83 -2.18
CA ALA A 125 7.20 -4.67 -3.37
C ALA A 125 8.04 -4.35 -4.62
N GLU A 126 9.05 -3.50 -4.47
CA GLU A 126 9.97 -3.15 -5.56
C GLU A 126 10.81 -4.35 -6.01
N ASP A 127 11.32 -5.15 -5.05
CA ASP A 127 12.06 -6.37 -5.37
C ASP A 127 11.17 -7.35 -6.15
N TYR A 128 9.92 -7.55 -5.69
CA TYR A 128 8.96 -8.37 -6.44
C TYR A 128 8.74 -7.86 -7.87
N CYS A 129 8.63 -6.54 -8.05
CA CYS A 129 8.47 -5.95 -9.38
C CYS A 129 9.71 -6.21 -10.26
N ARG A 130 10.91 -6.03 -9.73
CA ARG A 130 12.17 -6.29 -10.46
C ARG A 130 12.27 -7.75 -10.86
N ASP A 131 11.98 -8.68 -9.95
CA ASP A 131 12.04 -10.12 -10.19
C ASP A 131 11.03 -10.58 -11.27
N ASN A 132 9.92 -9.85 -11.41
CA ASN A 132 8.92 -10.10 -12.45
C ASN A 132 9.16 -9.29 -13.74
N GLY A 133 10.31 -8.64 -13.88
CA GLY A 133 10.72 -7.92 -15.08
C GLY A 133 10.03 -6.56 -15.30
N ALA A 134 9.41 -6.00 -14.26
CA ALA A 134 8.85 -4.66 -14.34
C ALA A 134 9.99 -3.62 -14.37
N ARG A 135 9.87 -2.63 -15.26
CA ARG A 135 10.82 -1.52 -15.39
C ARG A 135 10.41 -0.31 -14.56
N TYR A 136 9.15 -0.23 -14.23
CA TYR A 136 8.54 0.87 -13.47
C TYR A 136 7.59 0.29 -12.42
N ILE A 137 7.47 1.00 -11.33
CA ILE A 137 6.46 0.75 -10.29
C ILE A 137 5.73 2.05 -10.00
N GLY A 138 4.42 2.01 -9.97
CA GLY A 138 3.57 3.17 -9.71
C GLY A 138 2.59 2.93 -8.56
N LEU A 139 2.02 4.01 -8.09
CA LEU A 139 0.97 4.02 -7.07
C LEU A 139 0.10 5.27 -7.21
N GLY A 140 -1.05 5.27 -6.54
CA GLY A 140 -1.87 6.45 -6.35
C GLY A 140 -1.87 6.89 -4.89
N VAL A 141 -1.72 8.18 -4.64
CA VAL A 141 -1.75 8.76 -3.29
C VAL A 141 -2.57 10.05 -3.28
N SER A 142 -3.33 10.28 -2.21
CA SER A 142 -4.04 11.54 -2.02
C SER A 142 -3.06 12.68 -1.75
N SER A 143 -3.22 13.82 -2.43
CA SER A 143 -2.34 14.98 -2.30
C SER A 143 -2.28 15.61 -0.90
N PHE A 144 -3.21 15.26 -0.04
CA PHE A 144 -3.27 15.68 1.36
C PHE A 144 -2.79 14.60 2.34
N ASN A 145 -2.36 13.43 1.86
CA ASN A 145 -1.69 12.42 2.68
C ASN A 145 -0.19 12.71 2.76
N GLU A 146 0.16 13.79 3.45
CA GLU A 146 1.54 14.27 3.54
C GLU A 146 2.53 13.23 4.09
N ARG A 147 2.06 12.35 4.98
CA ARG A 147 2.93 11.29 5.53
C ARG A 147 3.33 10.30 4.46
N ALA A 148 2.38 9.84 3.65
CA ALA A 148 2.66 8.91 2.56
C ALA A 148 3.49 9.59 1.46
N LEU A 149 3.19 10.85 1.13
CA LEU A 149 3.98 11.62 0.16
C LEU A 149 5.45 11.72 0.59
N ARG A 150 5.73 12.05 1.86
CA ARG A 150 7.11 12.07 2.38
C ARG A 150 7.80 10.70 2.29
N LEU A 151 7.08 9.62 2.56
CA LEU A 151 7.63 8.27 2.43
C LEU A 151 8.02 7.95 0.98
N TYR A 152 7.15 8.23 0.04
CA TYR A 152 7.40 7.97 -1.38
C TYR A 152 8.53 8.85 -1.94
N ASP A 153 8.58 10.14 -1.58
CA ASP A 153 9.66 11.04 -1.97
C ASP A 153 11.03 10.55 -1.46
N GLN A 154 11.12 10.11 -0.20
CA GLN A 154 12.33 9.52 0.39
C GLN A 154 12.81 8.26 -0.32
N LEU A 155 11.92 7.52 -0.97
CA LEU A 155 12.20 6.31 -1.73
C LEU A 155 12.40 6.57 -3.24
N GLY A 156 12.36 7.83 -3.66
CA GLY A 156 12.63 8.22 -5.04
C GLY A 156 11.43 8.08 -5.98
N TYR A 157 10.21 8.03 -5.46
CA TYR A 157 9.01 8.14 -6.27
C TYR A 157 8.78 9.60 -6.68
N HIS A 158 8.41 9.80 -7.93
CA HIS A 158 8.14 11.13 -8.49
C HIS A 158 6.68 11.26 -8.92
N GLU A 159 6.11 12.46 -8.77
CA GLU A 159 4.77 12.75 -9.27
C GLU A 159 4.77 12.76 -10.80
N GLU A 160 3.91 11.95 -11.41
CA GLU A 160 3.75 11.85 -12.85
C GLU A 160 2.42 12.44 -13.34
N ARG A 161 1.38 12.41 -12.49
CA ARG A 161 0.03 12.89 -12.84
C ARG A 161 -0.64 13.58 -11.66
N ARG A 162 -1.49 14.57 -11.98
CA ARG A 162 -2.37 15.23 -11.00
C ARG A 162 -3.83 14.97 -11.33
N HIS A 163 -4.62 14.65 -10.31
CA HIS A 163 -6.07 14.56 -10.38
C HIS A 163 -6.67 15.85 -9.81
N LEU A 164 -7.46 16.58 -10.63
CA LEU A 164 -8.11 17.81 -10.22
C LEU A 164 -9.60 17.59 -10.06
N VAL A 165 -10.21 18.27 -9.10
CA VAL A 165 -11.65 18.24 -8.85
C VAL A 165 -12.19 19.65 -8.72
N LYS A 166 -13.40 19.87 -9.26
CA LYS A 166 -14.18 21.10 -9.09
C LYS A 166 -15.56 20.73 -8.59
N VAL A 167 -16.02 21.42 -7.56
CA VAL A 167 -17.43 21.36 -7.13
C VAL A 167 -18.26 22.20 -8.09
N LEU A 168 -19.39 21.65 -8.57
CA LEU A 168 -20.31 22.29 -9.52
C LEU A 168 -21.51 22.85 -8.77
#